data_848a3aa264f938f3c370d2de6bc1a10f
#
_entry.id   848a3aa264f938f3c370d2de6bc1a10f
#
_cell.length_a   1.000
_cell.length_b   1.000
_cell.length_c   1.000
_cell.angle_alpha   90.00
_cell.angle_beta   90.00
_cell.angle_gamma   90.00
#
_symmetry.space_group_name_H-M   'P 1'
#
loop_
_entity.id
_entity.type
_entity.pdbx_description
1 polymer ?
#
loop_
_entity_poly.entity_id
_entity_poly.type
_entity_poly.pdbx_seq_one_letter_code
_entity_poly.pdbx_strand_id
1 'polypeptide(L)'
;FSSPEKAQQALDDNLAKGIPSGLQVGVFNLPYFPDEYRFHFNAHNLVVYGKEDGKYLISDPVIPHVTTLTPEELTKVRFPSGVLAPKGHLYYPTHLPKELSLEKAIWKGIKQTCSTMLAPVPIVGVAGIKTVSKDILKWYRKKGAKTTNHYLAQLIRMQEEVGTGGAGFRFIYGAFLQEAGKLLKNDALIELSKEITDIGDAWRDFAVAIARVYKNRSTQVDAYSALSQQLYTIAEREEAFFKKLKAVSKNKSLY
;
A
#
# COMPACT_ATOMS: atom_id res chain seq x y z
N PHE A 1 2.95 -21.13 7.51
CA PHE A 1 3.07 -22.28 8.45
C PHE A 1 1.87 -23.20 8.34
N SER A 2 2.06 -24.49 8.71
CA SER A 2 0.99 -25.48 8.67
C SER A 2 0.10 -25.44 9.94
N SER A 3 0.56 -24.84 11.02
CA SER A 3 -0.21 -24.67 12.25
C SER A 3 0.23 -23.42 13.04
N PRO A 4 -0.66 -22.88 13.89
CA PRO A 4 -0.33 -21.78 14.80
C PRO A 4 0.84 -22.12 15.74
N GLU A 5 0.90 -23.32 16.27
CA GLU A 5 1.92 -23.76 17.22
C GLU A 5 3.32 -23.72 16.58
N LYS A 6 3.44 -24.22 15.33
CA LYS A 6 4.71 -24.16 14.58
C LYS A 6 5.13 -22.73 14.27
N ALA A 7 4.17 -21.87 13.93
CA ALA A 7 4.45 -20.47 13.69
C ALA A 7 4.89 -19.74 14.97
N GLN A 8 4.29 -20.08 16.12
CA GLN A 8 4.67 -19.54 17.41
C GLN A 8 6.08 -20.00 17.81
N GLN A 9 6.36 -21.29 17.71
CA GLN A 9 7.68 -21.85 18.02
C GLN A 9 8.77 -21.19 17.19
N ALA A 10 8.56 -21.03 15.88
CA ALA A 10 9.53 -20.36 15.02
C ALA A 10 9.79 -18.90 15.40
N LEU A 11 8.77 -18.17 15.89
CA LEU A 11 8.94 -16.82 16.42
C LEU A 11 9.75 -16.85 17.73
N ASP A 12 9.38 -17.70 18.67
CA ASP A 12 10.06 -17.82 19.97
C ASP A 12 11.53 -18.24 19.80
N ASP A 13 11.84 -19.13 18.84
CA ASP A 13 13.20 -19.53 18.48
C ASP A 13 14.03 -18.35 17.93
N ASN A 14 13.42 -17.45 17.16
CA ASN A 14 14.08 -16.24 16.67
C ASN A 14 14.33 -15.25 17.83
N LEU A 15 13.33 -15.01 18.64
CA LEU A 15 13.45 -14.09 19.79
C LEU A 15 14.49 -14.57 20.80
N ALA A 16 14.59 -15.88 21.06
CA ALA A 16 15.61 -16.48 21.90
C ALA A 16 17.04 -16.24 21.37
N LYS A 17 17.20 -16.04 20.06
CA LYS A 17 18.46 -15.67 19.39
C LYS A 17 18.68 -14.17 19.28
N GLY A 18 17.79 -13.35 19.85
CA GLY A 18 17.82 -11.89 19.72
C GLY A 18 17.47 -11.38 18.32
N ILE A 19 16.73 -12.16 17.52
CA ILE A 19 16.35 -11.81 16.15
C ILE A 19 14.92 -11.25 16.13
N PRO A 20 14.74 -9.93 15.94
CA PRO A 20 13.40 -9.35 15.71
C PRO A 20 12.79 -9.92 14.44
N SER A 21 11.50 -10.19 14.49
CA SER A 21 10.78 -10.84 13.39
C SER A 21 9.59 -10.02 12.91
N GLY A 22 9.56 -9.75 11.61
CA GLY A 22 8.40 -9.17 10.95
C GLY A 22 7.30 -10.22 10.77
N LEU A 23 6.07 -9.84 11.06
CA LEU A 23 4.89 -10.69 10.91
C LEU A 23 3.87 -10.01 10.03
N GLN A 24 3.30 -10.74 9.09
CA GLN A 24 2.09 -10.32 8.41
C GLN A 24 0.87 -10.74 9.25
N VAL A 25 -0.07 -9.81 9.45
CA VAL A 25 -1.21 -10.00 10.34
C VAL A 25 -2.51 -9.43 9.76
N GLY A 26 -3.64 -9.86 10.31
CA GLY A 26 -4.94 -9.25 10.04
C GLY A 26 -5.25 -8.13 11.03
N VAL A 27 -5.72 -7.01 10.53
CA VAL A 27 -6.00 -5.79 11.33
C VAL A 27 -7.21 -5.95 12.25
N PHE A 28 -8.23 -6.71 11.82
CA PHE A 28 -9.52 -6.77 12.50
C PHE A 28 -9.44 -7.14 13.99
N ASN A 29 -8.51 -8.02 14.35
CA ASN A 29 -8.35 -8.53 15.71
C ASN A 29 -7.22 -7.84 16.50
N LEU A 30 -6.60 -6.75 15.99
CA LEU A 30 -5.58 -6.00 16.72
C LEU A 30 -6.22 -5.22 17.87
N PRO A 31 -5.97 -5.57 19.15
CA PRO A 31 -6.70 -4.99 20.27
C PRO A 31 -6.34 -3.51 20.52
N TYR A 32 -5.16 -3.08 20.11
CA TYR A 32 -4.69 -1.70 20.27
C TYR A 32 -5.09 -0.78 19.12
N PHE A 33 -5.74 -1.29 18.06
CA PHE A 33 -6.29 -0.44 17.01
C PHE A 33 -7.64 0.14 17.45
N PRO A 34 -7.90 1.44 17.22
CA PRO A 34 -9.24 2.01 17.34
C PRO A 34 -10.25 1.25 16.48
N ASP A 35 -11.51 1.25 16.87
CA ASP A 35 -12.55 0.48 16.16
C ASP A 35 -12.71 0.91 14.70
N GLU A 36 -12.47 2.20 14.39
CA GLU A 36 -12.52 2.76 13.05
C GLU A 36 -11.47 2.15 12.12
N TYR A 37 -10.35 1.67 12.67
CA TYR A 37 -9.27 1.02 11.92
C TYR A 37 -9.36 -0.50 11.91
N ARG A 38 -10.34 -1.09 12.62
CA ARG A 38 -10.57 -2.55 12.63
C ARG A 38 -11.45 -2.98 11.47
N PHE A 39 -10.85 -3.34 10.36
CA PHE A 39 -11.53 -3.88 9.19
C PHE A 39 -10.78 -5.13 8.68
N HIS A 40 -11.46 -5.94 7.86
CA HIS A 40 -10.90 -7.17 7.33
C HIS A 40 -9.82 -6.90 6.28
N PHE A 41 -8.60 -6.65 6.74
CA PHE A 41 -7.41 -6.46 5.93
C PHE A 41 -6.27 -7.31 6.49
N ASN A 42 -5.76 -8.25 5.70
CA ASN A 42 -4.84 -9.31 6.11
C ASN A 42 -3.40 -9.11 5.63
N ALA A 43 -3.04 -7.92 5.17
CA ALA A 43 -1.71 -7.60 4.67
C ALA A 43 -0.98 -6.53 5.50
N HIS A 44 -1.38 -6.36 6.77
CA HIS A 44 -0.69 -5.48 7.71
C HIS A 44 0.60 -6.15 8.20
N ASN A 45 1.63 -5.36 8.45
CA ASN A 45 2.91 -5.85 8.96
C ASN A 45 3.26 -5.16 10.27
N LEU A 46 3.74 -5.93 11.22
CA LEU A 46 4.30 -5.47 12.49
C LEU A 46 5.60 -6.22 12.79
N VAL A 47 6.38 -5.72 13.75
CA VAL A 47 7.60 -6.37 14.21
C VAL A 47 7.43 -6.82 15.66
N VAL A 48 7.75 -8.09 15.93
CA VAL A 48 7.94 -8.59 17.30
C VAL A 48 9.44 -8.59 17.60
N TYR A 49 9.83 -7.91 18.66
CA TYR A 49 11.24 -7.74 18.99
C TYR A 49 11.64 -8.27 20.37
N GLY A 50 10.68 -8.77 21.14
CA GLY A 50 10.94 -9.34 22.46
C GLY A 50 9.71 -9.96 23.08
N LYS A 51 9.90 -10.50 24.30
CA LYS A 51 8.84 -11.05 25.14
C LYS A 51 9.13 -10.66 26.59
N GLU A 52 8.14 -10.12 27.28
CA GLU A 52 8.22 -9.70 28.68
C GLU A 52 6.90 -10.00 29.37
N ASP A 53 6.94 -10.50 30.59
CA ASP A 53 5.76 -10.86 31.40
C ASP A 53 4.72 -11.70 30.63
N GLY A 54 5.22 -12.64 29.81
CA GLY A 54 4.39 -13.54 29.01
C GLY A 54 3.75 -12.91 27.78
N LYS A 55 3.98 -11.61 27.49
CA LYS A 55 3.48 -10.89 26.33
C LYS A 55 4.58 -10.60 25.31
N TYR A 56 4.22 -10.54 24.04
CA TYR A 56 5.11 -10.14 22.97
C TYR A 56 5.19 -8.61 22.86
N LEU A 57 6.40 -8.07 22.77
CA LEU A 57 6.66 -6.66 22.55
C LEU A 57 6.52 -6.36 21.05
N ILE A 58 5.64 -5.42 20.71
CA ILE A 58 5.23 -5.10 19.35
C ILE A 58 5.68 -3.70 18.95
N SER A 59 6.31 -3.59 17.80
CA SER A 59 6.50 -2.34 17.07
C SER A 59 5.62 -2.37 15.82
N ASP A 60 4.64 -1.48 15.77
CA ASP A 60 3.70 -1.35 14.65
C ASP A 60 3.90 0.01 13.99
N PRO A 61 4.10 0.09 12.64
CA PRO A 61 4.39 1.35 11.97
C PRO A 61 3.25 2.37 12.01
N VAL A 62 2.03 1.94 12.35
CA VAL A 62 0.85 2.82 12.42
C VAL A 62 0.66 3.40 13.82
N ILE A 63 1.22 2.76 14.85
CA ILE A 63 1.06 3.15 16.25
C ILE A 63 2.31 3.89 16.75
N PRO A 64 2.19 5.08 17.34
CA PRO A 64 3.34 5.91 17.73
C PRO A 64 4.08 5.44 18.98
N HIS A 65 3.62 4.39 19.63
CA HIS A 65 4.20 3.84 20.86
C HIS A 65 4.32 2.32 20.79
N VAL A 66 5.24 1.79 21.57
CA VAL A 66 5.38 0.34 21.74
C VAL A 66 4.12 -0.23 22.42
N THR A 67 3.67 -1.38 21.94
CA THR A 67 2.51 -2.08 22.50
C THR A 67 2.83 -3.57 22.69
N THR A 68 1.89 -4.31 23.27
CA THR A 68 2.06 -5.73 23.54
C THR A 68 0.87 -6.56 23.05
N LEU A 69 1.12 -7.83 22.77
CA LEU A 69 0.08 -8.83 22.50
C LEU A 69 0.32 -10.07 23.34
N THR A 70 -0.77 -10.66 23.86
CA THR A 70 -0.70 -12.00 24.46
C THR A 70 -0.47 -13.06 23.37
N PRO A 71 -0.04 -14.28 23.71
CA PRO A 71 0.10 -15.38 22.75
C PRO A 71 -1.21 -15.68 21.98
N GLU A 72 -2.35 -15.60 22.66
CA GLU A 72 -3.67 -15.83 22.07
C GLU A 72 -4.05 -14.72 21.09
N GLU A 73 -3.84 -13.46 21.46
CA GLU A 73 -4.08 -12.31 20.59
C GLU A 73 -3.19 -12.36 19.35
N LEU A 74 -1.90 -12.65 19.54
CA LEU A 74 -0.96 -12.78 18.44
C LEU A 74 -1.35 -13.93 17.49
N THR A 75 -1.82 -15.04 18.02
CA THR A 75 -2.32 -16.16 17.20
C THR A 75 -3.54 -15.73 16.36
N LYS A 76 -4.51 -15.03 16.96
CA LYS A 76 -5.70 -14.54 16.24
C LYS A 76 -5.34 -13.62 15.07
N VAL A 77 -4.40 -12.69 15.25
CA VAL A 77 -4.01 -11.77 14.18
C VAL A 77 -3.14 -12.42 13.11
N ARG A 78 -2.41 -13.49 13.44
CA ARG A 78 -1.56 -14.23 12.47
C ARG A 78 -2.33 -15.26 11.65
N PHE A 79 -3.52 -15.69 12.12
CA PHE A 79 -4.33 -16.72 11.46
C PHE A 79 -5.79 -16.28 11.22
N PRO A 80 -6.04 -15.04 10.75
CA PRO A 80 -7.39 -14.66 10.35
C PRO A 80 -7.80 -15.44 9.11
N SER A 81 -9.12 -15.55 8.90
CA SER A 81 -9.69 -16.07 7.67
C SER A 81 -9.76 -14.99 6.58
N GLY A 82 -10.01 -15.40 5.34
CA GLY A 82 -10.31 -14.50 4.23
C GLY A 82 -9.18 -14.31 3.21
N VAL A 83 -9.36 -13.31 2.35
CA VAL A 83 -8.43 -12.99 1.28
C VAL A 83 -7.10 -12.51 1.88
N LEU A 84 -5.98 -12.92 1.29
CA LEU A 84 -4.62 -12.61 1.75
C LEU A 84 -4.32 -13.08 3.18
N ALA A 85 -5.03 -14.10 3.68
CA ALA A 85 -4.77 -14.66 5.01
C ALA A 85 -3.28 -14.97 5.19
N PRO A 86 -2.60 -14.43 6.22
CA PRO A 86 -1.14 -14.51 6.38
C PRO A 86 -0.63 -15.89 6.74
N LYS A 87 -1.48 -16.75 7.30
CA LYS A 87 -1.13 -18.13 7.68
C LYS A 87 0.17 -18.22 8.49
N GLY A 88 0.32 -17.29 9.43
CA GLY A 88 1.50 -17.21 10.28
C GLY A 88 2.76 -16.69 9.60
N HIS A 89 2.67 -16.02 8.43
CA HIS A 89 3.84 -15.50 7.70
C HIS A 89 4.79 -14.74 8.63
N LEU A 90 6.08 -15.13 8.56
CA LEU A 90 7.15 -14.58 9.37
C LEU A 90 8.37 -14.34 8.48
N TYR A 91 9.05 -13.23 8.69
CA TYR A 91 10.28 -12.90 7.99
C TYR A 91 11.26 -12.14 8.88
N TYR A 92 12.54 -12.25 8.60
CA TYR A 92 13.62 -11.53 9.29
C TYR A 92 14.82 -11.37 8.36
N PRO A 93 15.69 -10.36 8.58
CA PRO A 93 16.88 -10.19 7.78
C PRO A 93 17.90 -11.29 8.12
N THR A 94 18.31 -12.06 7.13
CA THR A 94 19.34 -13.09 7.26
C THR A 94 20.75 -12.57 6.96
N HIS A 95 20.84 -11.42 6.31
CA HIS A 95 22.08 -10.77 5.94
C HIS A 95 21.93 -9.25 5.98
N LEU A 96 22.87 -8.60 6.65
CA LEU A 96 23.01 -7.14 6.63
C LEU A 96 24.24 -6.79 5.81
N PRO A 97 24.13 -6.06 4.72
CA PRO A 97 25.30 -5.66 3.94
C PRO A 97 26.19 -4.73 4.76
N LYS A 98 27.52 -4.96 4.71
CA LYS A 98 28.48 -4.10 5.40
C LYS A 98 28.53 -2.69 4.83
N GLU A 99 28.28 -2.58 3.52
CA GLU A 99 28.23 -1.30 2.80
C GLU A 99 26.96 -1.24 1.98
N LEU A 100 26.28 -0.09 2.02
CA LEU A 100 25.05 0.19 1.32
C LEU A 100 25.31 1.28 0.27
N SER A 101 25.23 0.92 -1.01
CA SER A 101 25.19 1.90 -2.08
C SER A 101 23.75 2.44 -2.23
N LEU A 102 23.49 3.61 -1.64
CA LEU A 102 22.18 4.27 -1.77
C LEU A 102 21.84 4.56 -3.23
N GLU A 103 22.82 4.96 -4.03
CA GLU A 103 22.60 5.21 -5.47
C GLU A 103 22.08 3.95 -6.18
N LYS A 104 22.73 2.80 -6.01
CA LYS A 104 22.28 1.54 -6.61
C LYS A 104 20.88 1.14 -6.11
N ALA A 105 20.62 1.31 -4.81
CA ALA A 105 19.32 1.00 -4.20
C ALA A 105 18.20 1.90 -4.78
N ILE A 106 18.43 3.19 -4.88
CA ILE A 106 17.49 4.17 -5.47
C ILE A 106 17.15 3.78 -6.91
N TRP A 107 18.15 3.58 -7.77
CA TRP A 107 17.90 3.24 -9.17
C TRP A 107 17.22 1.88 -9.33
N LYS A 108 17.57 0.90 -8.51
CA LYS A 108 16.89 -0.40 -8.49
C LYS A 108 15.43 -0.26 -8.09
N GLY A 109 15.13 0.51 -7.05
CA GLY A 109 13.76 0.79 -6.61
C GLY A 109 12.94 1.49 -7.70
N ILE A 110 13.47 2.53 -8.32
CA ILE A 110 12.83 3.25 -9.43
C ILE A 110 12.52 2.30 -10.60
N LYS A 111 13.50 1.51 -11.03
CA LYS A 111 13.31 0.53 -12.13
C LYS A 111 12.23 -0.50 -11.80
N GLN A 112 12.23 -1.03 -10.57
CA GLN A 112 11.21 -1.97 -10.10
C GLN A 112 9.83 -1.35 -10.10
N THR A 113 9.67 -0.14 -9.56
CA THR A 113 8.39 0.58 -9.55
C THR A 113 7.88 0.84 -10.97
N CYS A 114 8.73 1.35 -11.86
CA CYS A 114 8.36 1.56 -13.25
C CYS A 114 7.94 0.27 -13.95
N SER A 115 8.63 -0.84 -13.69
CA SER A 115 8.29 -2.15 -14.25
C SER A 115 6.91 -2.61 -13.79
N THR A 116 6.61 -2.47 -12.50
CA THR A 116 5.31 -2.85 -11.92
C THR A 116 4.19 -1.96 -12.42
N MET A 117 4.39 -0.62 -12.40
CA MET A 117 3.36 0.32 -12.80
C MET A 117 3.03 0.29 -14.29
N LEU A 118 3.99 -0.04 -15.14
CA LEU A 118 3.81 -0.16 -16.60
C LEU A 118 3.58 -1.60 -17.06
N ALA A 119 3.38 -2.54 -16.14
CA ALA A 119 3.09 -3.92 -16.51
C ALA A 119 1.77 -4.03 -17.30
N PRO A 120 1.72 -4.77 -18.41
CA PRO A 120 0.51 -4.92 -19.23
C PRO A 120 -0.48 -5.93 -18.62
N VAL A 121 -0.70 -5.84 -17.31
CA VAL A 121 -1.58 -6.76 -16.56
C VAL A 121 -2.81 -6.00 -16.09
N PRO A 122 -4.05 -6.38 -16.45
CA PRO A 122 -5.28 -5.60 -16.22
C PRO A 122 -5.61 -5.30 -14.75
N ILE A 123 -4.95 -5.94 -13.80
CA ILE A 123 -5.17 -5.77 -12.35
C ILE A 123 -3.98 -5.12 -11.64
N VAL A 124 -2.95 -4.66 -12.38
CA VAL A 124 -1.72 -4.11 -11.82
C VAL A 124 -1.42 -2.74 -12.43
N GLY A 125 -0.91 -1.83 -11.62
CA GLY A 125 -0.41 -0.53 -12.06
C GLY A 125 -1.41 0.28 -12.88
N VAL A 126 -0.93 0.97 -13.89
CA VAL A 126 -1.76 1.83 -14.77
C VAL A 126 -2.84 1.04 -15.50
N ALA A 127 -2.54 -0.17 -15.96
CA ALA A 127 -3.54 -1.02 -16.61
C ALA A 127 -4.69 -1.38 -15.66
N GLY A 128 -4.39 -1.63 -14.38
CA GLY A 128 -5.39 -1.84 -13.33
C GLY A 128 -6.27 -0.60 -13.12
N ILE A 129 -5.68 0.59 -13.06
CA ILE A 129 -6.44 1.84 -12.93
C ILE A 129 -7.40 2.03 -14.11
N LYS A 130 -6.92 1.81 -15.35
CA LYS A 130 -7.76 1.85 -16.57
C LYS A 130 -8.89 0.81 -16.55
N THR A 131 -8.65 -0.36 -15.95
CA THR A 131 -9.67 -1.38 -15.78
C THR A 131 -10.76 -0.91 -14.81
N VAL A 132 -10.36 -0.40 -13.64
CA VAL A 132 -11.31 0.14 -12.64
C VAL A 132 -12.12 1.30 -13.21
N SER A 133 -11.50 2.21 -13.99
CA SER A 133 -12.23 3.32 -14.61
C SER A 133 -13.41 2.82 -15.46
N LYS A 134 -13.18 1.80 -16.28
CA LYS A 134 -14.23 1.17 -17.10
C LYS A 134 -15.26 0.40 -16.26
N ASP A 135 -14.79 -0.24 -15.19
CA ASP A 135 -15.64 -1.04 -14.32
C ASP A 135 -16.63 -0.17 -13.50
N ILE A 136 -16.35 1.10 -13.23
CA ILE A 136 -17.30 2.02 -12.56
C ILE A 136 -18.66 2.01 -13.29
N LEU A 137 -18.67 2.22 -14.61
CA LEU A 137 -19.91 2.20 -15.40
C LEU A 137 -20.53 0.80 -15.50
N LYS A 138 -19.70 -0.24 -15.58
CA LYS A 138 -20.14 -1.62 -15.61
C LYS A 138 -20.80 -2.03 -14.29
N TRP A 139 -20.24 -1.62 -13.14
CA TRP A 139 -20.85 -1.84 -11.83
C TRP A 139 -22.20 -1.15 -11.73
N TYR A 140 -22.27 0.12 -12.14
CA TYR A 140 -23.53 0.87 -12.14
C TYR A 140 -24.61 0.16 -12.95
N ARG A 141 -24.30 -0.22 -14.19
CA ARG A 141 -25.28 -0.88 -15.10
C ARG A 141 -25.71 -2.25 -14.61
N LYS A 142 -24.80 -3.03 -14.01
CA LYS A 142 -25.08 -4.42 -13.60
C LYS A 142 -25.58 -4.56 -12.17
N LYS A 143 -25.17 -3.67 -11.25
CA LYS A 143 -25.41 -3.82 -9.82
C LYS A 143 -26.15 -2.63 -9.19
N GLY A 144 -26.38 -1.58 -9.94
CA GLY A 144 -27.08 -0.37 -9.51
C GLY A 144 -26.22 0.57 -8.66
N ALA A 145 -26.76 1.75 -8.38
CA ALA A 145 -26.06 2.84 -7.69
C ALA A 145 -25.58 2.45 -6.27
N LYS A 146 -26.42 1.78 -5.48
CA LYS A 146 -26.09 1.41 -4.09
C LYS A 146 -24.82 0.57 -4.00
N THR A 147 -24.73 -0.49 -4.79
CA THR A 147 -23.56 -1.38 -4.78
C THR A 147 -22.32 -0.68 -5.35
N THR A 148 -22.48 0.11 -6.41
CA THR A 148 -21.38 0.89 -6.98
C THR A 148 -20.82 1.89 -6.00
N ASN A 149 -21.68 2.58 -5.24
CA ASN A 149 -21.25 3.51 -4.21
C ASN A 149 -20.46 2.80 -3.09
N HIS A 150 -20.82 1.58 -2.71
CA HIS A 150 -20.02 0.79 -1.77
C HIS A 150 -18.62 0.46 -2.32
N TYR A 151 -18.51 0.08 -3.58
CA TYR A 151 -17.21 -0.20 -4.19
C TYR A 151 -16.34 1.07 -4.29
N LEU A 152 -16.94 2.20 -4.65
CA LEU A 152 -16.26 3.48 -4.71
C LEU A 152 -15.83 3.97 -3.32
N ALA A 153 -16.68 3.82 -2.30
CA ALA A 153 -16.30 4.13 -0.91
C ALA A 153 -15.12 3.27 -0.43
N GLN A 154 -15.12 1.98 -0.75
CA GLN A 154 -13.99 1.10 -0.45
C GLN A 154 -12.72 1.51 -1.20
N LEU A 155 -12.84 1.94 -2.45
CA LEU A 155 -11.71 2.45 -3.22
C LEU A 155 -11.07 3.68 -2.56
N ILE A 156 -11.89 4.67 -2.13
CA ILE A 156 -11.39 5.85 -1.39
C ILE A 156 -10.68 5.40 -0.11
N ARG A 157 -11.32 4.53 0.66
CA ARG A 157 -10.77 4.08 1.93
C ARG A 157 -9.38 3.44 1.75
N MET A 158 -9.24 2.55 0.78
CA MET A 158 -7.96 1.91 0.46
C MET A 158 -6.91 2.90 -0.03
N GLN A 159 -7.33 3.99 -0.64
CA GLN A 159 -6.44 4.97 -1.25
C GLN A 159 -6.02 6.09 -0.31
N GLU A 160 -6.95 6.58 0.51
CA GLU A 160 -6.71 7.75 1.35
C GLU A 160 -6.43 7.40 2.82
N GLU A 161 -7.04 6.32 3.34
CA GLU A 161 -7.04 6.04 4.78
C GLU A 161 -6.12 4.88 5.18
N VAL A 162 -5.95 3.88 4.31
CA VAL A 162 -5.28 2.63 4.70
C VAL A 162 -3.78 2.70 4.45
N GLY A 163 -3.05 3.37 5.34
CA GLY A 163 -1.58 3.31 5.43
C GLY A 163 -0.81 3.89 4.23
N THR A 164 -1.48 4.67 3.37
CA THR A 164 -0.90 5.15 2.11
C THR A 164 -0.31 6.57 2.20
N GLY A 165 -0.56 7.29 3.29
CA GLY A 165 -0.26 8.71 3.39
C GLY A 165 -1.10 9.59 2.46
N GLY A 166 -2.22 9.05 1.97
CA GLY A 166 -3.09 9.66 0.97
C GLY A 166 -2.66 9.38 -0.48
N ALA A 167 -3.60 9.55 -1.42
CA ALA A 167 -3.39 9.37 -2.85
C ALA A 167 -2.72 8.04 -3.24
N GLY A 168 -2.95 6.96 -2.48
CA GLY A 168 -2.36 5.65 -2.75
C GLY A 168 -0.84 5.68 -2.90
N PHE A 169 -0.12 6.21 -1.90
CA PHE A 169 1.35 6.35 -1.85
C PHE A 169 1.97 7.40 -2.80
N ARG A 170 1.20 8.18 -3.62
CA ARG A 170 1.80 9.10 -4.58
C ARG A 170 2.61 10.21 -3.90
N PHE A 171 2.13 10.73 -2.78
CA PHE A 171 2.86 11.75 -2.01
C PHE A 171 4.15 11.20 -1.38
N ILE A 172 4.11 10.01 -0.80
CA ILE A 172 5.31 9.34 -0.25
C ILE A 172 6.31 9.06 -1.36
N TYR A 173 5.83 8.63 -2.54
CA TYR A 173 6.70 8.40 -3.69
C TYR A 173 7.30 9.70 -4.24
N GLY A 174 6.53 10.80 -4.23
CA GLY A 174 7.02 12.14 -4.56
C GLY A 174 8.15 12.58 -3.61
N ALA A 175 7.95 12.41 -2.30
CA ALA A 175 8.99 12.68 -1.31
C ALA A 175 10.25 11.84 -1.53
N PHE A 176 10.09 10.54 -1.84
CA PHE A 176 11.22 9.67 -2.19
C PHE A 176 11.98 10.18 -3.41
N LEU A 177 11.29 10.57 -4.49
CA LEU A 177 11.95 11.10 -5.70
C LEU A 177 12.66 12.42 -5.42
N GLN A 178 12.09 13.29 -4.58
CA GLN A 178 12.72 14.54 -4.17
C GLN A 178 14.04 14.29 -3.43
N GLU A 179 14.02 13.40 -2.43
CA GLU A 179 15.24 13.05 -1.68
C GLU A 179 16.27 12.34 -2.58
N ALA A 180 15.83 11.41 -3.44
CA ALA A 180 16.69 10.76 -4.42
C ALA A 180 17.33 11.78 -5.38
N GLY A 181 16.56 12.77 -5.83
CA GLY A 181 17.07 13.83 -6.70
C GLY A 181 18.16 14.67 -6.03
N LYS A 182 17.95 15.04 -4.76
CA LYS A 182 18.96 15.77 -3.97
C LYS A 182 20.23 14.93 -3.76
N LEU A 183 20.09 13.67 -3.31
CA LEU A 183 21.22 12.78 -3.06
C LEU A 183 22.05 12.51 -4.31
N LEU A 184 21.39 12.32 -5.44
CA LEU A 184 22.02 11.99 -6.72
C LEU A 184 22.36 13.22 -7.57
N LYS A 185 22.06 14.43 -7.08
CA LYS A 185 22.19 15.71 -7.84
C LYS A 185 21.53 15.59 -9.22
N ASN A 186 20.28 15.14 -9.25
CA ASN A 186 19.53 14.83 -10.45
C ASN A 186 18.23 15.65 -10.51
N ASP A 187 18.25 16.77 -11.23
CA ASP A 187 17.13 17.71 -11.34
C ASP A 187 15.91 17.07 -11.99
N ALA A 188 16.07 16.08 -12.89
CA ALA A 188 14.96 15.38 -13.51
C ALA A 188 14.13 14.60 -12.48
N LEU A 189 14.76 14.02 -11.45
CA LEU A 189 14.02 13.36 -10.35
C LEU A 189 13.28 14.39 -9.49
N ILE A 190 13.86 15.58 -9.28
CA ILE A 190 13.21 16.67 -8.53
C ILE A 190 11.96 17.16 -9.28
N GLU A 191 12.05 17.36 -10.60
CA GLU A 191 10.88 17.76 -11.40
C GLU A 191 9.82 16.64 -11.44
N LEU A 192 10.23 15.38 -11.58
CA LEU A 192 9.31 14.26 -11.52
C LEU A 192 8.66 14.10 -10.14
N SER A 193 9.32 14.51 -9.06
CA SER A 193 8.69 14.51 -7.72
C SER A 193 7.50 15.47 -7.65
N LYS A 194 7.59 16.63 -8.30
CA LYS A 194 6.46 17.58 -8.38
C LYS A 194 5.33 17.00 -9.24
N GLU A 195 5.66 16.42 -10.39
CA GLU A 195 4.66 15.84 -11.30
C GLU A 195 3.85 14.72 -10.63
N ILE A 196 4.50 13.82 -9.86
CA ILE A 196 3.74 12.76 -9.15
C ILE A 196 2.94 13.31 -7.97
N THR A 197 3.36 14.41 -7.35
CA THR A 197 2.58 15.11 -6.33
C THR A 197 1.32 15.71 -6.94
N ASP A 198 1.41 16.38 -8.09
CA ASP A 198 0.25 16.91 -8.83
C ASP A 198 -0.72 15.78 -9.27
N ILE A 199 -0.20 14.59 -9.57
CA ILE A 199 -1.02 13.42 -9.84
C ILE A 199 -1.70 12.94 -8.54
N GLY A 200 -1.00 13.00 -7.41
CA GLY A 200 -1.55 12.73 -6.09
C GLY A 200 -2.73 13.65 -5.75
N ASP A 201 -2.63 14.95 -6.05
CA ASP A 201 -3.73 15.90 -5.87
C ASP A 201 -4.93 15.54 -6.75
N ALA A 202 -4.71 15.12 -8.00
CA ALA A 202 -5.80 14.63 -8.87
C ALA A 202 -6.49 13.38 -8.30
N TRP A 203 -5.77 12.51 -7.59
CA TRP A 203 -6.36 11.39 -6.88
C TRP A 203 -7.22 11.86 -5.70
N ARG A 204 -6.80 12.86 -4.93
CA ARG A 204 -7.63 13.47 -3.87
C ARG A 204 -8.89 14.12 -4.42
N ASP A 205 -8.79 14.82 -5.54
CA ASP A 205 -9.95 15.39 -6.23
C ASP A 205 -10.94 14.30 -6.67
N PHE A 206 -10.43 13.17 -7.14
CA PHE A 206 -11.25 11.99 -7.46
C PHE A 206 -11.95 11.42 -6.22
N ALA A 207 -11.25 11.31 -5.09
CA ALA A 207 -11.85 10.88 -3.83
C ALA A 207 -12.97 11.82 -3.37
N VAL A 208 -12.74 13.14 -3.48
CA VAL A 208 -13.77 14.18 -3.18
C VAL A 208 -14.97 14.04 -4.12
N ALA A 209 -14.75 13.81 -5.41
CA ALA A 209 -15.82 13.60 -6.39
C ALA A 209 -16.68 12.37 -6.04
N ILE A 210 -16.04 11.25 -5.68
CA ILE A 210 -16.75 10.06 -5.20
C ILE A 210 -17.56 10.37 -3.94
N ALA A 211 -16.96 11.05 -2.95
CA ALA A 211 -17.65 11.40 -1.71
C ALA A 211 -18.89 12.27 -1.96
N ARG A 212 -18.85 13.19 -2.93
CA ARG A 212 -20.00 13.98 -3.36
C ARG A 212 -21.11 13.11 -3.95
N VAL A 213 -20.77 12.18 -4.86
CA VAL A 213 -21.75 11.24 -5.44
C VAL A 213 -22.39 10.39 -4.34
N TYR A 214 -21.60 9.89 -3.40
CA TYR A 214 -22.06 9.08 -2.28
C TYR A 214 -23.01 9.86 -1.35
N LYS A 215 -22.62 11.08 -0.91
CA LYS A 215 -23.40 11.93 0.01
C LYS A 215 -24.68 12.44 -0.62
N ASN A 216 -24.62 12.85 -1.87
CA ASN A 216 -25.79 13.36 -2.60
C ASN A 216 -26.70 12.23 -3.06
N ARG A 217 -26.35 10.96 -2.76
CA ARG A 217 -27.12 9.78 -3.19
C ARG A 217 -27.44 9.81 -4.68
N SER A 218 -26.50 10.29 -5.50
CA SER A 218 -26.70 10.38 -6.94
C SER A 218 -26.98 9.00 -7.52
N THR A 219 -28.04 8.92 -8.32
CA THR A 219 -28.42 7.72 -9.08
C THR A 219 -28.29 7.94 -10.58
N GLN A 220 -27.80 9.12 -10.99
CA GLN A 220 -27.70 9.49 -12.40
C GLN A 220 -26.43 8.88 -13.03
N VAL A 221 -26.57 8.31 -14.20
CA VAL A 221 -25.46 7.67 -14.96
C VAL A 221 -24.32 8.65 -15.27
N ASP A 222 -24.65 9.91 -15.47
CA ASP A 222 -23.67 10.96 -15.83
C ASP A 222 -22.65 11.19 -14.71
N ALA A 223 -23.05 11.07 -13.43
CA ALA A 223 -22.13 11.17 -12.32
C ALA A 223 -21.07 10.05 -12.35
N TYR A 224 -21.48 8.83 -12.64
CA TYR A 224 -20.55 7.68 -12.75
C TYR A 224 -19.72 7.75 -14.02
N SER A 225 -20.25 8.32 -15.10
CA SER A 225 -19.50 8.57 -16.33
C SER A 225 -18.37 9.59 -16.09
N ALA A 226 -18.66 10.67 -15.36
CA ALA A 226 -17.67 11.68 -14.99
C ALA A 226 -16.56 11.07 -14.12
N LEU A 227 -16.91 10.24 -13.10
CA LEU A 227 -15.91 9.53 -12.27
C LEU A 227 -15.06 8.57 -13.10
N SER A 228 -15.67 7.81 -14.01
CA SER A 228 -14.97 6.92 -14.92
C SER A 228 -13.93 7.67 -15.76
N GLN A 229 -14.34 8.79 -16.36
CA GLN A 229 -13.45 9.62 -17.17
C GLN A 229 -12.33 10.25 -16.36
N GLN A 230 -12.64 10.79 -15.17
CA GLN A 230 -11.63 11.38 -14.28
C GLN A 230 -10.55 10.35 -13.90
N LEU A 231 -10.97 9.14 -13.51
CA LEU A 231 -10.02 8.06 -13.19
C LEU A 231 -9.20 7.62 -14.40
N TYR A 232 -9.81 7.58 -15.59
CA TYR A 232 -9.09 7.28 -16.82
C TYR A 232 -8.01 8.32 -17.13
N THR A 233 -8.32 9.61 -16.98
CA THR A 233 -7.37 10.71 -17.16
C THR A 233 -6.20 10.63 -16.16
N ILE A 234 -6.47 10.26 -14.90
CA ILE A 234 -5.41 10.01 -13.92
C ILE A 234 -4.50 8.87 -14.39
N ALA A 235 -5.07 7.77 -14.90
CA ALA A 235 -4.30 6.65 -15.41
C ALA A 235 -3.39 7.04 -16.60
N GLU A 236 -3.86 7.92 -17.50
CA GLU A 236 -3.03 8.42 -18.60
C GLU A 236 -1.88 9.30 -18.11
N ARG A 237 -2.13 10.16 -17.12
CA ARG A 237 -1.08 10.97 -16.47
C ARG A 237 -0.02 10.09 -15.81
N GLU A 238 -0.44 9.06 -15.08
CA GLU A 238 0.49 8.10 -14.46
C GLU A 238 1.29 7.32 -15.50
N GLU A 239 0.65 6.89 -16.58
CA GLU A 239 1.38 6.21 -17.68
C GLU A 239 2.47 7.09 -18.25
N ALA A 240 2.15 8.33 -18.54
CA ALA A 240 3.12 9.31 -19.07
C ALA A 240 4.25 9.54 -18.06
N PHE A 241 3.93 9.75 -16.79
CA PHE A 241 4.89 9.93 -15.71
C PHE A 241 5.85 8.74 -15.59
N PHE A 242 5.34 7.50 -15.47
CA PHE A 242 6.20 6.32 -15.31
C PHE A 242 7.02 6.03 -16.57
N LYS A 243 6.56 6.39 -17.77
CA LYS A 243 7.37 6.35 -18.99
C LYS A 243 8.54 7.33 -18.93
N LYS A 244 8.32 8.57 -18.48
CA LYS A 244 9.38 9.56 -18.28
C LYS A 244 10.40 9.08 -17.23
N LEU A 245 9.93 8.62 -16.07
CA LEU A 245 10.78 8.14 -14.99
C LEU A 245 11.62 6.93 -15.44
N LYS A 246 11.02 6.00 -16.20
CA LYS A 246 11.72 4.88 -16.81
C LYS A 246 12.82 5.33 -17.77
N ALA A 247 12.58 6.37 -18.56
CA ALA A 247 13.59 6.93 -19.47
C ALA A 247 14.77 7.52 -18.70
N VAL A 248 14.53 8.30 -17.64
CA VAL A 248 15.57 8.82 -16.74
C VAL A 248 16.40 7.69 -16.14
N SER A 249 15.76 6.60 -15.72
CA SER A 249 16.44 5.47 -15.10
C SER A 249 17.29 4.61 -16.06
N LYS A 250 17.02 4.64 -17.36
CA LYS A 250 17.79 3.90 -18.38
C LYS A 250 19.15 4.55 -18.67
N ASN A 251 19.24 5.87 -18.60
CA ASN A 251 20.47 6.63 -18.86
C ASN A 251 21.52 6.46 -17.75
N LYS A 252 21.20 5.73 -16.68
CA LYS A 252 22.10 5.38 -15.58
C LYS A 252 22.37 3.88 -15.66
N SER A 253 23.42 3.53 -16.40
CA SER A 253 23.94 2.15 -16.46
C SER A 253 24.40 1.72 -15.07
N LEU A 254 23.96 0.54 -14.65
CA LEU A 254 24.47 -0.12 -13.44
C LEU A 254 25.85 -0.69 -13.80
N TYR A 255 26.91 0.01 -13.45
CA TYR A 255 28.24 -0.58 -13.31
C TYR A 255 28.37 -1.20 -11.91
#